data_c3746846e22f00dd14c931962605d380
#
_entry.id   c3746846e22f00dd14c931962605d380
#
_cell.length_a   1.000
_cell.length_b   1.000
_cell.length_c   1.000
_cell.angle_alpha   90.00
_cell.angle_beta   90.00
_cell.angle_gamma   90.00
#
_symmetry.space_group_name_H-M   'P 1'
#
loop_
_entity.id
_entity.type
_entity.pdbx_description
1 polymer ?
#
loop_
_entity_poly.entity_id
_entity_poly.type
_entity_poly.pdbx_seq_one_letter_code
_entity_poly.pdbx_strand_id
1 'polypeptide(L)' 'NYPAVTLSEKQTLRCRNGNSFSVKMENGTYRAYSQSGEFLMLAKVEDGVMSTIKSFFEV' A
#
# COMPACT_ATOMS: atom_id res chain seq x y z
N ASN A 1 1.77 -7.99 14.39
CA ASN A 1 2.18 -6.74 13.72
C ASN A 1 2.57 -7.03 12.29
N TYR A 2 2.08 -6.23 11.38
CA TYR A 2 2.40 -6.39 9.97
C TYR A 2 3.64 -5.58 9.62
N PRO A 3 4.47 -6.08 8.71
CA PRO A 3 5.62 -5.30 8.26
C PRO A 3 5.17 -4.02 7.58
N ALA A 4 6.01 -2.99 7.66
CA ALA A 4 5.73 -1.70 7.06
C ALA A 4 6.43 -1.60 5.70
N VAL A 5 5.80 -0.86 4.78
CA VAL A 5 6.39 -0.57 3.48
C VAL A 5 6.16 0.91 3.17
N THR A 6 7.16 1.54 2.55
CA THR A 6 7.05 2.92 2.10
C THR A 6 6.80 2.91 0.60
N LEU A 7 5.73 3.57 0.19
CA LEU A 7 5.34 3.62 -1.22
C LEU A 7 5.99 4.80 -1.92
N SER A 8 6.27 4.63 -3.21
CA SER A 8 6.72 5.73 -4.06
C SER A 8 5.56 6.70 -4.30
N GLU A 9 5.86 7.87 -4.87
CA GLU A 9 4.81 8.85 -5.19
C GLU A 9 3.76 8.27 -6.14
N LYS A 10 4.19 7.52 -7.15
CA LYS A 10 3.28 6.89 -8.09
C LYS A 10 2.40 5.86 -7.40
N GLN A 11 2.99 5.05 -6.53
CA GLN A 11 2.25 4.03 -5.79
C GLN A 11 1.27 4.68 -4.81
N THR A 12 1.70 5.75 -4.15
CA THR A 12 0.83 6.50 -3.24
C THR A 12 -0.37 7.06 -4.00
N LEU A 13 -0.16 7.60 -5.18
CA LEU A 13 -1.24 8.15 -6.01
C LEU A 13 -2.23 7.06 -6.40
N ARG A 14 -1.74 5.90 -6.81
CA ARG A 14 -2.62 4.78 -7.16
C ARG A 14 -3.41 4.31 -5.94
N CYS A 15 -2.76 4.26 -4.78
CA CYS A 15 -3.41 3.92 -3.54
C CYS A 15 -4.57 4.88 -3.23
N ARG A 16 -4.34 6.18 -3.37
CA ARG A 16 -5.36 7.19 -3.12
C ARG A 16 -6.53 7.10 -4.10
N ASN A 17 -6.27 6.61 -5.30
CA ASN A 17 -7.31 6.42 -6.32
C ASN A 17 -7.99 5.06 -6.21
N GLY A 18 -7.60 4.24 -5.24
CA GLY A 18 -8.21 2.93 -5.04
C GLY A 18 -7.75 1.87 -6.02
N ASN A 19 -6.67 2.12 -6.75
CA ASN A 19 -6.15 1.17 -7.74
C ASN A 19 -5.14 0.22 -7.11
N SER A 20 -5.17 -1.04 -7.53
CA SER A 20 -4.11 -1.98 -7.19
C SER A 20 -2.92 -1.72 -8.11
N PHE A 21 -1.74 -2.21 -7.71
CA PHE A 21 -0.53 -2.00 -8.51
C PHE A 21 0.47 -3.12 -8.25
N SER A 22 1.39 -3.30 -9.21
CA SER A 22 2.40 -4.34 -9.13
C SER A 22 3.51 -3.96 -8.15
N VAL A 23 3.96 -4.95 -7.38
CA VAL A 23 5.07 -4.77 -6.45
C VAL A 23 5.98 -5.99 -6.50
N LYS A 24 7.21 -5.83 -6.02
CA LYS A 24 8.17 -6.93 -5.92
C LYS A 24 8.32 -7.31 -4.45
N MET A 25 7.27 -7.90 -3.90
CA MET A 25 7.21 -8.24 -2.49
C MET A 25 6.59 -9.61 -2.31
N GLU A 26 6.90 -10.25 -1.19
CA GLU A 26 6.29 -11.52 -0.85
C GLU A 26 4.81 -11.33 -0.52
N ASN A 27 4.04 -12.38 -0.73
CA ASN A 27 2.62 -12.38 -0.36
C ASN A 27 2.48 -12.13 1.13
N GLY A 28 1.49 -11.34 1.49
CA GLY A 28 1.22 -11.03 2.89
C GLY A 28 0.51 -9.71 3.06
N THR A 29 0.32 -9.32 4.31
CA THR A 29 -0.32 -8.06 4.68
C THR A 29 0.74 -7.08 5.13
N TYR A 30 0.62 -5.84 4.70
CA TYR A 30 1.60 -4.79 4.97
C TYR A 30 0.93 -3.51 5.43
N ARG A 31 1.65 -2.74 6.24
CA ARG A 31 1.26 -1.37 6.58
C ARG A 31 1.95 -0.46 5.57
N ALA A 32 1.17 0.26 4.78
CA ALA A 32 1.70 1.11 3.71
C ALA A 32 1.77 2.56 4.15
N TYR A 33 2.93 3.17 3.93
CA TYR A 33 3.21 4.55 4.29
C TYR A 33 3.66 5.34 3.07
N SER A 34 3.38 6.64 3.08
CA SER A 34 3.93 7.54 2.07
C SER A 34 5.39 7.83 2.39
N GLN A 35 6.08 8.47 1.45
CA GLN A 35 7.48 8.86 1.66
C GLN A 35 7.63 9.89 2.79
N SER A 36 6.58 10.61 3.11
CA SER A 36 6.58 11.55 4.24
C SER A 36 6.28 10.88 5.58
N GLY A 37 6.01 9.58 5.58
CA GLY A 37 5.75 8.82 6.80
C GLY A 37 4.29 8.75 7.19
N GLU A 38 3.39 9.18 6.32
CA GLU A 38 1.96 9.15 6.59
C GLU A 38 1.42 7.73 6.38
N PHE A 39 0.65 7.23 7.35
CA PHE A 39 0.04 5.92 7.22
C PHE A 39 -1.13 6.00 6.22
N LEU A 40 -1.05 5.20 5.17
CA LEU A 40 -2.02 5.26 4.08
C LEU A 40 -3.07 4.16 4.17
N MET A 41 -2.64 2.92 4.34
CA MET A 41 -3.57 1.80 4.26
C MET A 41 -2.97 0.53 4.83
N LEU A 42 -3.85 -0.41 5.15
CA LEU A 42 -3.47 -1.81 5.24
C LEU A 42 -3.61 -2.40 3.86
N ALA A 43 -2.58 -3.07 3.40
CA ALA A 43 -2.52 -3.59 2.05
C ALA A 43 -2.22 -5.08 2.04
N LYS A 44 -2.67 -5.74 1.00
CA LYS A 44 -2.39 -7.16 0.78
C LYS A 44 -1.60 -7.31 -0.51
N VAL A 45 -0.54 -8.10 -0.44
CA VAL A 45 0.23 -8.47 -1.64
C VAL A 45 -0.06 -9.92 -1.96
N GLU A 46 -0.47 -10.16 -3.20
CA GLU A 46 -0.78 -11.50 -3.68
C GLU A 46 -0.35 -11.59 -5.13
N ASP A 47 0.52 -12.55 -5.42
CA ASP A 47 1.04 -12.78 -6.78
C ASP A 47 1.65 -11.52 -7.40
N GLY A 48 2.37 -10.74 -6.59
CA GLY A 48 3.04 -9.55 -7.07
C GLY A 48 2.15 -8.34 -7.26
N VAL A 49 0.93 -8.38 -6.73
CA VAL A 49 -0.01 -7.26 -6.83
C VAL A 49 -0.42 -6.81 -5.43
N MET A 50 -0.27 -5.52 -5.16
CA MET A 50 -0.71 -4.94 -3.90
C MET A 50 -2.09 -4.32 -4.08
N SER A 51 -3.00 -4.65 -3.18
CA SER A 51 -4.34 -4.09 -3.18
C SER A 51 -4.71 -3.63 -1.77
N THR A 52 -5.65 -2.70 -1.69
CA THR A 52 -6.07 -2.12 -0.42
C THR A 52 -7.00 -3.09 0.31
N ILE A 53 -6.69 -3.35 1.59
CA ILE A 53 -7.62 -4.02 2.49
C ILE A 53 -8.49 -2.96 3.15
N LYS A 54 -7.86 -1.91 3.68
CA LYS A 54 -8.57 -0.83 4.35
C LYS A 54 -7.77 0.46 4.25
N SER A 55 -8.42 1.52 3.79
CA SER A 55 -7.81 2.86 3.68
C SER A 55 -8.02 3.64 4.97
N PHE A 56 -7.03 4.50 5.28
CA PHE A 56 -7.08 5.36 6.46
C PHE A 56 -6.86 6.82 6.11
N PHE A 57 -7.11 7.20 4.88
CA PHE A 57 -7.00 8.58 4.43
C PHE A 57 -8.32 9.04 3.85
N GLU A 58 -8.52 10.34 3.86
CA GLU A 58 -9.71 10.92 3.23
C GLU A 58 -9.48 11.07 1.73
N VAL A 59 -10.51 10.79 0.97
CA VAL A 59 -10.46 10.86 -0.48
C VAL A 59 -11.08 12.16 -0.94
#